data_8f9813cbedaf1ce600fb86aa943649c4
#
_entry.id   8f9813cbedaf1ce600fb86aa943649c4
#
_cell.length_a   1.000
_cell.length_b   1.000
_cell.length_c   1.000
_cell.angle_alpha   90.00
_cell.angle_beta   90.00
_cell.angle_gamma   90.00
#
_symmetry.space_group_name_H-M   'P 1'
#
loop_
_entity.id
_entity.type
_entity.pdbx_description
1 polymer ?
#
loop_
_entity_poly.entity_id
_entity_poly.type
_entity_poly.pdbx_seq_one_letter_code
_entity_poly.pdbx_strand_id
1 'polypeptide(L)'
;MIISHDSPSYKKLTNTSRWNGAYYYSKELVENIIPRIHTTYNWMTINTNEAADHTIVFVHNNLHPEHYDFLKQYKDLILVVGVPETAPKVAHLGKTIYLPISVDVEYVKQFQAEKDKDVCFVGRPNKFDGTSAIGDYIGGCPREELLKRLAHYKQAYAVGRCAIEARILGCEVLPYDPRFLNPALWTIIDNKEAAAILQHELDAL
;
A
#
# COMPACT_ATOMS: atom_id res chain seq x y z
N MET A 1 -2.81 -10.79 1.07
CA MET A 1 -1.38 -10.97 0.79
C MET A 1 -0.64 -10.55 2.04
N ILE A 2 0.14 -11.44 2.59
CA ILE A 2 1.07 -11.18 3.68
C ILE A 2 2.31 -10.58 3.04
N ILE A 3 2.79 -9.48 3.58
CA ILE A 3 3.98 -8.81 3.06
C ILE A 3 5.06 -8.90 4.12
N SER A 4 6.20 -9.42 3.73
CA SER A 4 7.40 -9.37 4.50
C SER A 4 8.57 -8.94 3.62
N HIS A 5 9.67 -8.58 4.25
CA HIS A 5 10.86 -8.13 3.55
C HIS A 5 11.49 -9.19 2.63
N ASP A 6 11.14 -10.46 2.81
CA ASP A 6 11.58 -11.57 1.98
C ASP A 6 10.55 -12.01 0.94
N SER A 7 9.47 -11.23 0.75
CA SER A 7 8.45 -11.59 -0.21
C SER A 7 9.05 -11.95 -1.56
N PRO A 8 8.73 -13.14 -2.12
CA PRO A 8 9.08 -13.46 -3.49
C PRO A 8 8.59 -12.39 -4.47
N SER A 9 7.48 -11.72 -4.12
CA SER A 9 6.97 -10.57 -4.87
C SER A 9 7.93 -9.38 -4.83
N TYR A 10 8.55 -9.10 -3.68
CA TYR A 10 9.53 -8.06 -3.55
C TYR A 10 10.78 -8.34 -4.40
N LYS A 11 11.35 -9.55 -4.29
CA LYS A 11 12.56 -9.93 -5.04
C LYS A 11 12.31 -10.15 -6.54
N LYS A 12 11.18 -10.72 -6.92
CA LYS A 12 10.85 -10.97 -8.34
C LYS A 12 10.45 -9.70 -9.08
N LEU A 13 9.93 -8.69 -8.38
CA LEU A 13 9.45 -7.46 -9.01
C LEU A 13 10.51 -6.38 -9.13
N THR A 14 11.70 -6.57 -8.58
CA THR A 14 12.83 -5.65 -8.77
C THR A 14 13.22 -5.48 -10.24
N ASN A 15 12.91 -6.47 -11.07
CA ASN A 15 13.21 -6.48 -12.50
C ASN A 15 11.97 -6.23 -13.39
N THR A 16 10.81 -5.89 -12.83
CA THR A 16 9.65 -5.63 -13.67
C THR A 16 9.65 -4.20 -14.19
N SER A 17 9.49 -4.08 -15.50
CA SER A 17 9.26 -2.81 -16.17
C SER A 17 7.87 -2.20 -15.89
N ARG A 18 7.04 -2.85 -15.06
CA ARG A 18 5.65 -2.43 -14.82
C ARG A 18 5.44 -2.00 -13.38
N TRP A 19 4.69 -0.91 -13.21
CA TRP A 19 4.24 -0.47 -11.91
C TRP A 19 3.38 -1.53 -11.22
N ASN A 20 3.68 -1.83 -9.95
CA ASN A 20 2.93 -2.76 -9.12
C ASN A 20 2.80 -2.18 -7.70
N GLY A 21 1.57 -1.81 -7.32
CA GLY A 21 1.29 -1.18 -6.03
C GLY A 21 1.72 -2.02 -4.82
N ALA A 22 1.57 -3.33 -4.90
CA ALA A 22 1.98 -4.22 -3.82
C ALA A 22 3.50 -4.27 -3.65
N TYR A 23 4.24 -4.28 -4.76
CA TYR A 23 5.69 -4.21 -4.73
C TYR A 23 6.18 -2.92 -4.06
N TYR A 24 5.67 -1.77 -4.51
CA TYR A 24 6.09 -0.49 -3.93
C TYR A 24 5.65 -0.32 -2.49
N TYR A 25 4.49 -0.85 -2.09
CA TYR A 25 4.10 -0.89 -0.70
C TYR A 25 5.09 -1.71 0.15
N SER A 26 5.47 -2.90 -0.32
CA SER A 26 6.48 -3.73 0.36
C SER A 26 7.84 -3.05 0.42
N LYS A 27 8.23 -2.40 -0.66
CA LYS A 27 9.49 -1.64 -0.74
C LYS A 27 9.53 -0.53 0.31
N GLU A 28 8.47 0.28 0.41
CA GLU A 28 8.39 1.34 1.42
C GLU A 28 8.46 0.79 2.85
N LEU A 29 7.77 -0.31 3.12
CA LEU A 29 7.84 -0.97 4.43
C LEU A 29 9.27 -1.40 4.76
N VAL A 30 9.91 -2.13 3.85
CA VAL A 30 11.21 -2.77 4.09
C VAL A 30 12.36 -1.76 4.12
N GLU A 31 12.35 -0.80 3.21
CA GLU A 31 13.47 0.14 3.06
C GLU A 31 13.31 1.39 3.93
N ASN A 32 12.08 1.79 4.25
CA ASN A 32 11.82 3.09 4.85
C ASN A 32 11.09 3.07 6.19
N ILE A 33 10.30 2.05 6.49
CA ILE A 33 9.52 1.99 7.74
C ILE A 33 10.18 1.06 8.75
N ILE A 34 10.32 -0.22 8.43
CA ILE A 34 10.89 -1.24 9.33
C ILE A 34 12.25 -0.82 9.92
N PRO A 35 13.21 -0.25 9.17
CA PRO A 35 14.49 0.15 9.72
C PRO A 35 14.42 1.27 10.78
N ARG A 36 13.27 1.93 10.94
CA ARG A 36 13.04 2.99 11.94
C ARG A 36 12.28 2.51 13.17
N ILE A 37 11.90 1.23 13.20
CA ILE A 37 11.11 0.64 14.29
C ILE A 37 12.04 -0.10 15.24
N HIS A 38 11.85 0.15 16.54
CA HIS A 38 12.52 -0.57 17.62
C HIS A 38 11.48 -1.46 18.32
N THR A 39 11.64 -2.76 18.23
CA THR A 39 10.69 -3.71 18.80
C THR A 39 11.40 -5.02 19.17
N THR A 40 10.87 -5.72 20.18
CA THR A 40 11.24 -7.09 20.52
C THR A 40 10.47 -8.14 19.74
N TYR A 41 9.43 -7.72 19.00
CA TYR A 41 8.66 -8.59 18.12
C TYR A 41 9.46 -8.96 16.88
N ASN A 42 9.30 -10.20 16.43
CA ASN A 42 9.87 -10.66 15.18
C ASN A 42 9.07 -10.11 13.98
N TRP A 43 9.76 -9.80 12.91
CA TRP A 43 9.14 -9.52 11.63
C TRP A 43 8.92 -10.83 10.89
N MET A 44 7.71 -11.04 10.37
CA MET A 44 7.45 -12.18 9.53
C MET A 44 8.29 -12.11 8.26
N THR A 45 9.04 -13.17 7.98
CA THR A 45 9.77 -13.33 6.74
C THR A 45 9.03 -14.32 5.83
N ILE A 46 8.88 -14.00 4.56
CA ILE A 46 8.11 -14.83 3.61
C ILE A 46 8.96 -15.93 2.97
N ASN A 47 10.29 -15.85 3.02
CA ASN A 47 11.09 -16.94 2.44
C ASN A 47 10.86 -18.29 3.11
N THR A 48 10.43 -18.25 4.36
CA THR A 48 10.20 -19.47 5.13
C THR A 48 8.72 -19.81 5.27
N ASN A 49 7.80 -18.86 4.94
CA ASN A 49 6.41 -18.93 5.37
C ASN A 49 6.27 -19.25 6.88
N GLU A 50 7.29 -18.90 7.64
CA GLU A 50 7.34 -19.16 9.08
C GLU A 50 7.02 -17.87 9.81
N ALA A 51 5.90 -17.85 10.53
CA ALA A 51 5.71 -16.96 11.64
C ALA A 51 6.18 -17.67 12.90
N ALA A 52 6.78 -16.95 13.81
CA ALA A 52 6.97 -17.40 15.18
C ALA A 52 5.91 -16.73 16.07
N ASP A 53 5.77 -17.19 17.30
CA ASP A 53 5.03 -16.44 18.31
C ASP A 53 5.67 -15.03 18.43
N HIS A 54 4.88 -14.02 18.79
CA HIS A 54 5.32 -12.62 18.85
C HIS A 54 5.83 -12.05 17.51
N THR A 55 5.08 -12.28 16.44
CA THR A 55 5.46 -11.85 15.10
C THR A 55 4.56 -10.72 14.60
N ILE A 56 5.17 -9.70 13.98
CA ILE A 56 4.48 -8.65 13.26
C ILE A 56 4.23 -9.10 11.81
N VAL A 57 2.96 -9.06 11.41
CA VAL A 57 2.51 -9.49 10.09
C VAL A 57 1.84 -8.32 9.37
N PHE A 58 2.36 -7.93 8.22
CA PHE A 58 1.73 -6.92 7.38
C PHE A 58 0.67 -7.54 6.48
N VAL A 59 -0.53 -6.98 6.51
CA VAL A 59 -1.67 -7.41 5.70
C VAL A 59 -2.05 -6.30 4.74
N HIS A 60 -1.63 -6.43 3.48
CA HIS A 60 -1.86 -5.38 2.47
C HIS A 60 -3.33 -5.27 2.03
N ASN A 61 -4.00 -6.41 1.84
CA ASN A 61 -5.38 -6.48 1.39
C ASN A 61 -6.11 -7.56 2.21
N ASN A 62 -7.07 -8.24 1.59
CA ASN A 62 -7.70 -9.41 2.19
C ASN A 62 -6.72 -10.59 2.25
N LEU A 63 -6.78 -11.34 3.33
CA LEU A 63 -6.15 -12.65 3.43
C LEU A 63 -6.96 -13.69 2.65
N HIS A 64 -6.29 -14.64 2.04
CA HIS A 64 -6.90 -15.83 1.48
C HIS A 64 -7.13 -16.89 2.57
N PRO A 65 -8.05 -17.85 2.39
CA PRO A 65 -8.32 -18.89 3.40
C PRO A 65 -7.06 -19.59 3.92
N GLU A 66 -6.15 -19.94 3.04
CA GLU A 66 -4.88 -20.58 3.40
C GLU A 66 -4.00 -19.74 4.32
N HIS A 67 -4.07 -18.40 4.21
CA HIS A 67 -3.33 -17.51 5.11
C HIS A 67 -3.95 -17.49 6.51
N TYR A 68 -5.28 -17.57 6.63
CA TYR A 68 -5.94 -17.66 7.94
C TYR A 68 -5.55 -18.94 8.66
N ASP A 69 -5.56 -20.08 7.96
CA ASP A 69 -5.23 -21.37 8.57
C ASP A 69 -3.75 -21.43 8.97
N PHE A 70 -2.89 -20.80 8.20
CA PHE A 70 -1.48 -20.66 8.54
C PHE A 70 -1.29 -19.79 9.81
N LEU A 71 -1.90 -18.61 9.84
CA LEU A 71 -1.71 -17.66 10.96
C LEU A 71 -2.32 -18.13 12.27
N LYS A 72 -3.41 -18.91 12.24
CA LYS A 72 -4.03 -19.50 13.44
C LYS A 72 -3.12 -20.41 14.27
N GLN A 73 -2.01 -20.88 13.69
CA GLN A 73 -1.06 -21.76 14.37
C GLN A 73 -0.16 -21.01 15.36
N TYR A 74 -0.16 -19.69 15.31
CA TYR A 74 0.74 -18.84 16.09
C TYR A 74 -0.02 -18.02 17.12
N LYS A 75 0.71 -17.59 18.16
CA LYS A 75 0.17 -16.76 19.25
C LYS A 75 0.78 -15.37 19.23
N ASP A 76 0.09 -14.46 19.88
CA ASP A 76 0.57 -13.08 20.08
C ASP A 76 0.99 -12.38 18.76
N LEU A 77 0.25 -12.63 17.69
CA LEU A 77 0.47 -11.97 16.43
C LEU A 77 0.04 -10.50 16.50
N ILE A 78 0.81 -9.64 15.87
CA ILE A 78 0.46 -8.25 15.60
C ILE A 78 0.21 -8.12 14.09
N LEU A 79 -1.04 -7.80 13.74
CA LEU A 79 -1.46 -7.68 12.35
C LEU A 79 -1.54 -6.21 11.96
N VAL A 80 -0.61 -5.75 11.16
CA VAL A 80 -0.57 -4.39 10.65
C VAL A 80 -1.33 -4.32 9.34
N VAL A 81 -2.47 -3.61 9.33
CA VAL A 81 -3.38 -3.52 8.19
C VAL A 81 -3.33 -2.15 7.55
N GLY A 82 -3.21 -2.10 6.23
CA GLY A 82 -3.20 -0.86 5.44
C GLY A 82 -4.59 -0.35 5.06
N VAL A 83 -5.66 -1.12 5.35
CA VAL A 83 -7.04 -0.77 5.02
C VAL A 83 -7.91 -1.04 6.25
N PRO A 84 -8.61 -0.02 6.81
CA PRO A 84 -9.39 -0.17 8.05
C PRO A 84 -10.40 -1.31 8.02
N GLU A 85 -11.06 -1.53 6.88
CA GLU A 85 -12.07 -2.59 6.69
C GLU A 85 -11.47 -4.01 6.79
N THR A 86 -10.15 -4.13 6.76
CA THR A 86 -9.45 -5.40 6.96
C THR A 86 -9.29 -5.73 8.44
N ALA A 87 -9.18 -4.72 9.31
CA ALA A 87 -8.96 -4.91 10.74
C ALA A 87 -9.96 -5.86 11.40
N PRO A 88 -11.30 -5.67 11.29
CA PRO A 88 -12.27 -6.57 11.92
C PRO A 88 -12.20 -8.00 11.38
N LYS A 89 -11.75 -8.18 10.14
CA LYS A 89 -11.64 -9.51 9.52
C LYS A 89 -10.49 -10.34 10.07
N VAL A 90 -9.46 -9.71 10.59
CA VAL A 90 -8.25 -10.37 11.09
C VAL A 90 -8.08 -10.28 12.61
N ALA A 91 -8.93 -9.51 13.30
CA ALA A 91 -8.84 -9.28 14.75
C ALA A 91 -8.87 -10.56 15.59
N HIS A 92 -9.47 -11.64 15.07
CA HIS A 92 -9.52 -12.94 15.74
C HIS A 92 -8.19 -13.70 15.71
N LEU A 93 -7.20 -13.24 14.93
CA LEU A 93 -5.87 -13.86 14.80
C LEU A 93 -4.83 -13.23 15.72
N GLY A 94 -5.08 -12.01 16.21
CA GLY A 94 -4.13 -11.30 17.06
C GLY A 94 -4.48 -9.82 17.22
N LYS A 95 -3.58 -9.06 17.85
CA LYS A 95 -3.72 -7.61 17.96
C LYS A 95 -3.63 -6.96 16.60
N THR A 96 -4.45 -5.94 16.34
CA THR A 96 -4.52 -5.30 15.03
C THR A 96 -4.13 -3.83 15.15
N ILE A 97 -3.18 -3.40 14.33
CA ILE A 97 -2.76 -2.02 14.17
C ILE A 97 -3.19 -1.55 12.78
N TYR A 98 -3.86 -0.42 12.69
CA TYR A 98 -4.08 0.26 11.42
C TYR A 98 -2.89 1.17 11.10
N LEU A 99 -2.23 0.88 9.99
CA LEU A 99 -1.15 1.70 9.46
C LEU A 99 -1.55 2.19 8.07
N PRO A 100 -1.87 3.48 7.90
CA PRO A 100 -2.19 4.02 6.58
C PRO A 100 -1.10 3.76 5.56
N ILE A 101 -1.50 3.60 4.30
CA ILE A 101 -0.54 3.46 3.20
C ILE A 101 0.28 4.76 3.09
N SER A 102 1.58 4.64 3.24
CA SER A 102 2.51 5.76 3.11
C SER A 102 3.27 5.71 1.78
N VAL A 103 3.88 6.82 1.44
CA VAL A 103 4.72 6.98 0.25
C VAL A 103 5.89 7.91 0.57
N ASP A 104 6.94 7.82 -0.21
CA ASP A 104 7.99 8.85 -0.22
C ASP A 104 7.43 10.10 -0.91
N VAL A 105 6.96 11.04 -0.08
CA VAL A 105 6.29 12.27 -0.54
C VAL A 105 7.24 13.14 -1.34
N GLU A 106 8.48 13.31 -0.89
CA GLU A 106 9.46 14.14 -1.57
C GLU A 106 9.87 13.55 -2.93
N TYR A 107 9.99 12.23 -3.01
CA TYR A 107 10.23 11.56 -4.28
C TYR A 107 9.07 11.80 -5.28
N VAL A 108 7.82 11.70 -4.83
CA VAL A 108 6.66 11.92 -5.72
C VAL A 108 6.56 13.38 -6.16
N LYS A 109 6.81 14.35 -5.27
CA LYS A 109 6.79 15.79 -5.59
C LYS A 109 7.77 16.20 -6.69
N GLN A 110 8.88 15.48 -6.88
CA GLN A 110 9.84 15.77 -7.94
C GLN A 110 9.24 15.70 -9.35
N PHE A 111 8.09 15.04 -9.51
CA PHE A 111 7.39 14.89 -10.78
C PHE A 111 6.28 15.91 -11.00
N GLN A 112 6.07 16.86 -10.09
CA GLN A 112 5.06 17.90 -10.28
C GLN A 112 5.27 18.65 -11.58
N ALA A 113 4.18 18.87 -12.33
CA ALA A 113 4.16 19.54 -13.63
C ALA A 113 2.93 20.43 -13.77
N GLU A 114 2.92 21.27 -14.79
CA GLU A 114 1.74 22.04 -15.17
C GLU A 114 0.60 21.10 -15.61
N LYS A 115 -0.64 21.45 -15.20
CA LYS A 115 -1.85 20.69 -15.49
C LYS A 115 -2.43 21.07 -16.85
N ASP A 116 -1.99 20.41 -17.91
CA ASP A 116 -2.41 20.66 -19.30
C ASP A 116 -3.42 19.64 -19.84
N LYS A 117 -3.77 18.61 -19.03
CA LYS A 117 -4.73 17.57 -19.35
C LYS A 117 -5.86 17.50 -18.35
N ASP A 118 -7.07 17.10 -18.80
CA ASP A 118 -8.25 17.13 -17.95
C ASP A 118 -8.33 15.91 -17.02
N VAL A 119 -8.52 14.72 -17.57
CA VAL A 119 -8.81 13.52 -16.77
C VAL A 119 -8.08 12.28 -17.26
N CYS A 120 -7.59 11.48 -16.31
CA CYS A 120 -7.01 10.17 -16.60
C CYS A 120 -7.60 9.07 -15.71
N PHE A 121 -7.36 7.84 -16.12
CA PHE A 121 -7.57 6.64 -15.31
C PHE A 121 -6.25 5.96 -14.99
N VAL A 122 -6.01 5.74 -13.69
CA VAL A 122 -4.79 5.09 -13.19
C VAL A 122 -5.14 3.81 -12.46
N GLY A 123 -4.74 2.66 -13.01
CA GLY A 123 -5.01 1.39 -12.35
C GLY A 123 -5.02 0.21 -13.30
N ARG A 124 -5.73 -0.84 -12.89
CA ARG A 124 -5.91 -2.04 -13.71
C ARG A 124 -7.23 -1.94 -14.49
N PRO A 125 -7.21 -2.01 -15.82
CA PRO A 125 -8.41 -1.88 -16.64
C PRO A 125 -9.54 -2.85 -16.25
N ASN A 126 -9.19 -4.08 -15.86
CA ASN A 126 -10.13 -5.11 -15.45
C ASN A 126 -10.81 -4.88 -14.08
N LYS A 127 -10.43 -3.85 -13.36
CA LYS A 127 -11.11 -3.41 -12.13
C LYS A 127 -12.16 -2.34 -12.38
N PHE A 128 -12.25 -1.86 -13.60
CA PHE A 128 -13.27 -0.94 -14.07
C PHE A 128 -14.47 -1.75 -14.52
N ASP A 129 -15.50 -1.79 -13.70
CA ASP A 129 -16.74 -2.48 -14.04
C ASP A 129 -17.54 -1.61 -15.01
N GLY A 130 -17.32 -1.82 -16.32
CA GLY A 130 -18.17 -1.32 -17.41
C GLY A 130 -18.23 0.20 -17.64
N THR A 131 -17.57 0.99 -16.83
CA THR A 131 -17.40 2.42 -17.12
C THR A 131 -16.32 2.55 -18.16
N SER A 132 -16.71 2.63 -19.43
CA SER A 132 -15.87 3.04 -20.53
C SER A 132 -14.93 4.13 -20.07
N ALA A 133 -13.64 3.94 -20.32
CA ALA A 133 -12.56 4.81 -19.90
C ALA A 133 -12.91 6.29 -20.03
N ILE A 134 -13.23 6.92 -18.92
CA ILE A 134 -13.36 8.36 -18.87
C ILE A 134 -11.94 8.90 -18.78
N GLY A 135 -11.42 9.40 -19.89
CA GLY A 135 -10.08 9.97 -19.97
C GLY A 135 -8.99 9.01 -20.43
N ASP A 136 -7.75 9.49 -20.37
CA ASP A 136 -6.57 8.75 -20.82
C ASP A 136 -6.19 7.65 -19.83
N TYR A 137 -5.94 6.44 -20.33
CA TYR A 137 -5.44 5.36 -19.49
C TYR A 137 -3.94 5.51 -19.22
N ILE A 138 -3.56 5.49 -17.94
CA ILE A 138 -2.19 5.45 -17.49
C ILE A 138 -1.94 4.16 -16.69
N GLY A 139 -1.18 3.26 -17.26
CA GLY A 139 -0.82 2.00 -16.63
C GLY A 139 0.09 1.15 -17.49
N GLY A 140 0.56 0.03 -16.94
CA GLY A 140 1.44 -0.88 -17.65
C GLY A 140 2.86 -0.34 -17.93
N CYS A 141 3.23 0.78 -17.32
CA CYS A 141 4.54 1.43 -17.46
C CYS A 141 5.31 1.41 -16.12
N PRO A 142 6.61 1.72 -16.12
CA PRO A 142 7.39 1.93 -14.90
C PRO A 142 6.80 3.05 -14.02
N ARG A 143 7.03 2.96 -12.69
CA ARG A 143 6.49 3.95 -11.74
C ARG A 143 6.87 5.38 -12.09
N GLU A 144 8.13 5.61 -12.43
CA GLU A 144 8.61 6.95 -12.76
C GLU A 144 7.87 7.55 -13.97
N GLU A 145 7.67 6.76 -15.01
CA GLU A 145 6.89 7.17 -16.18
C GLU A 145 5.42 7.42 -15.83
N LEU A 146 4.84 6.56 -14.97
CA LEU A 146 3.49 6.75 -14.47
C LEU A 146 3.36 8.09 -13.75
N LEU A 147 4.28 8.42 -12.84
CA LEU A 147 4.26 9.67 -12.08
C LEU A 147 4.43 10.89 -13.00
N LYS A 148 5.37 10.84 -13.96
CA LYS A 148 5.56 11.89 -14.96
C LYS A 148 4.28 12.15 -15.77
N ARG A 149 3.63 11.09 -16.23
CA ARG A 149 2.38 11.21 -17.01
C ARG A 149 1.24 11.73 -16.15
N LEU A 150 1.06 11.16 -14.94
CA LEU A 150 0.00 11.53 -14.01
C LEU A 150 0.07 13.00 -13.59
N ALA A 151 1.26 13.55 -13.46
CA ALA A 151 1.49 14.93 -13.05
C ALA A 151 0.80 15.98 -13.94
N HIS A 152 0.52 15.67 -15.19
CA HIS A 152 -0.11 16.57 -16.16
C HIS A 152 -1.64 16.66 -16.05
N TYR A 153 -2.30 15.76 -15.29
CA TYR A 153 -3.76 15.71 -15.24
C TYR A 153 -4.34 16.51 -14.07
N LYS A 154 -5.45 17.21 -14.32
CA LYS A 154 -6.24 17.90 -13.29
C LYS A 154 -6.96 16.90 -12.40
N GLN A 155 -7.52 15.83 -12.99
CA GLN A 155 -8.31 14.81 -12.31
C GLN A 155 -7.78 13.40 -12.62
N ALA A 156 -7.88 12.51 -11.65
CA ALA A 156 -7.47 11.11 -11.81
C ALA A 156 -8.46 10.16 -11.17
N TYR A 157 -9.03 9.25 -11.95
CA TYR A 157 -9.68 8.08 -11.41
C TYR A 157 -8.62 7.15 -10.84
N ALA A 158 -8.52 7.09 -9.52
CA ALA A 158 -7.48 6.35 -8.82
C ALA A 158 -7.97 5.82 -7.47
N VAL A 159 -7.35 4.74 -6.98
CA VAL A 159 -7.59 4.18 -5.65
C VAL A 159 -6.29 3.70 -5.01
N GLY A 160 -6.29 3.58 -3.68
CA GLY A 160 -5.14 3.14 -2.89
C GLY A 160 -3.92 4.01 -3.13
N ARG A 161 -2.75 3.40 -3.30
CA ARG A 161 -1.49 4.13 -3.49
C ARG A 161 -1.51 5.12 -4.67
N CYS A 162 -2.15 4.76 -5.78
CA CYS A 162 -2.26 5.66 -6.93
C CYS A 162 -3.04 6.94 -6.60
N ALA A 163 -4.06 6.83 -5.74
CA ALA A 163 -4.83 7.99 -5.29
C ALA A 163 -3.97 8.93 -4.43
N ILE A 164 -3.13 8.37 -3.55
CA ILE A 164 -2.19 9.17 -2.73
C ILE A 164 -1.18 9.88 -3.63
N GLU A 165 -0.56 9.16 -4.57
CA GLU A 165 0.39 9.73 -5.52
C GLU A 165 -0.26 10.82 -6.40
N ALA A 166 -1.49 10.62 -6.88
CA ALA A 166 -2.24 11.61 -7.62
C ALA A 166 -2.48 12.90 -6.80
N ARG A 167 -2.86 12.77 -5.53
CA ARG A 167 -3.04 13.92 -4.63
C ARG A 167 -1.75 14.70 -4.40
N ILE A 168 -0.63 14.00 -4.16
CA ILE A 168 0.69 14.65 -3.99
C ILE A 168 1.06 15.43 -5.25
N LEU A 169 0.73 14.89 -6.42
CA LEU A 169 0.95 15.56 -7.70
C LEU A 169 -0.08 16.67 -8.01
N GLY A 170 -1.05 16.91 -7.13
CA GLY A 170 -2.05 17.97 -7.28
C GLY A 170 -3.23 17.61 -8.17
N CYS A 171 -3.50 16.32 -8.38
CA CYS A 171 -4.73 15.89 -9.06
C CYS A 171 -5.91 15.83 -8.07
N GLU A 172 -7.10 16.19 -8.53
CA GLU A 172 -8.33 15.80 -7.87
C GLU A 172 -8.55 14.29 -8.07
N VAL A 173 -8.72 13.55 -6.97
CA VAL A 173 -8.94 12.10 -7.02
C VAL A 173 -10.42 11.81 -7.16
N LEU A 174 -10.77 11.04 -8.19
CA LEU A 174 -12.10 10.51 -8.44
C LEU A 174 -12.07 8.99 -8.12
N PRO A 175 -12.68 8.55 -7.00
CA PRO A 175 -12.68 7.14 -6.65
C PRO A 175 -13.61 6.35 -7.58
N TYR A 176 -13.17 5.17 -8.00
CA TYR A 176 -13.93 4.30 -8.89
C TYR A 176 -14.31 2.95 -8.28
N ASP A 177 -13.68 2.58 -7.16
CA ASP A 177 -13.92 1.30 -6.49
C ASP A 177 -14.69 1.56 -5.18
N PRO A 178 -15.91 1.02 -4.99
CA PRO A 178 -16.72 1.24 -3.80
C PRO A 178 -16.02 0.93 -2.47
N ARG A 179 -15.02 0.06 -2.50
CA ARG A 179 -14.22 -0.29 -1.31
C ARG A 179 -13.28 0.84 -0.86
N PHE A 180 -13.07 1.82 -1.70
CA PHE A 180 -12.10 2.91 -1.48
C PHE A 180 -12.73 4.29 -1.64
N LEU A 181 -14.02 4.43 -1.35
CA LEU A 181 -14.71 5.73 -1.44
C LEU A 181 -14.38 6.67 -0.27
N ASN A 182 -13.86 6.13 0.84
CA ASN A 182 -13.52 6.93 2.00
C ASN A 182 -12.24 7.77 1.73
N PRO A 183 -12.32 9.11 1.72
CA PRO A 183 -11.17 9.97 1.50
C PRO A 183 -10.04 9.81 2.53
N ALA A 184 -10.35 9.32 3.73
CA ALA A 184 -9.35 9.04 4.75
C ALA A 184 -8.32 7.99 4.30
N LEU A 185 -8.69 7.09 3.37
CA LEU A 185 -7.79 6.09 2.79
C LEU A 185 -6.72 6.71 1.87
N TRP A 186 -6.88 7.98 1.50
CA TRP A 186 -5.91 8.70 0.65
C TRP A 186 -5.26 9.85 1.39
N THR A 187 -5.23 9.79 2.71
CA THR A 187 -4.44 10.72 3.51
C THR A 187 -2.98 10.61 3.09
N ILE A 188 -2.37 11.76 2.82
CA ILE A 188 -0.95 11.80 2.48
C ILE A 188 -0.17 11.61 3.77
N ILE A 189 0.53 10.51 3.87
CA ILE A 189 1.40 10.16 4.99
C ILE A 189 2.78 9.82 4.44
N ASP A 190 3.79 10.50 4.96
CA ASP A 190 5.18 10.19 4.66
C ASP A 190 5.65 8.94 5.40
N ASN A 191 6.68 8.27 4.87
CA ASN A 191 7.23 7.06 5.46
C ASN A 191 7.78 7.25 6.89
N LYS A 192 8.28 8.45 7.24
CA LYS A 192 8.74 8.75 8.60
C LYS A 192 7.57 8.86 9.57
N GLU A 193 6.49 9.50 9.13
CA GLU A 193 5.26 9.62 9.90
C GLU A 193 4.61 8.23 10.11
N ALA A 194 4.56 7.41 9.06
CA ALA A 194 4.08 6.04 9.17
C ALA A 194 4.92 5.19 10.16
N ALA A 195 6.24 5.35 10.15
CA ALA A 195 7.11 4.69 11.12
C ALA A 195 6.83 5.17 12.56
N ALA A 196 6.64 6.47 12.78
CA ALA A 196 6.30 7.01 14.09
C ALA A 196 4.95 6.51 14.61
N ILE A 197 3.94 6.45 13.74
CA ILE A 197 2.62 5.87 14.06
C ILE A 197 2.79 4.41 14.49
N LEU A 198 3.48 3.60 13.69
CA LEU A 198 3.67 2.18 13.99
C LEU A 198 4.45 1.98 15.28
N GLN A 199 5.52 2.77 15.53
CA GLN A 199 6.28 2.70 16.77
C GLN A 199 5.41 3.01 17.98
N HIS A 200 4.63 4.10 17.91
CA HIS A 200 3.72 4.49 19.00
C HIS A 200 2.71 3.37 19.33
N GLU A 201 2.13 2.76 18.32
CA GLU A 201 1.18 1.65 18.50
C GLU A 201 1.85 0.40 19.08
N LEU A 202 3.09 0.11 18.71
CA LEU A 202 3.86 -1.01 19.26
C LEU A 202 4.24 -0.77 20.72
N ASP A 203 4.62 0.47 21.08
CA ASP A 203 4.98 0.84 22.45
C ASP A 203 3.77 0.81 23.40
N ALA A 204 2.55 0.88 22.86
CA ALA A 204 1.30 0.80 23.63
C ALA A 204 0.79 -0.63 23.86
N LEU A 205 1.47 -1.65 23.32
CA LEU A 205 1.08 -3.06 23.48
C LEU A 205 1.64 -3.70 24.75
#